data_c7e6c2d40a3fbaf65af929d074920d7d
#
_entry.id   c7e6c2d40a3fbaf65af929d074920d7d
#
_cell.length_a   1.000
_cell.length_b   1.000
_cell.length_c   1.000
_cell.angle_alpha   90.00
_cell.angle_beta   90.00
_cell.angle_gamma   90.00
#
_symmetry.space_group_name_H-M   'P 1'
#
loop_
_entity.id
_entity.type
_entity.pdbx_description
1 polymer ?
#
loop_
_entity_poly.entity_id
_entity_poly.type
_entity_poly.pdbx_seq_one_letter_code
_entity_poly.pdbx_strand_id
1 'polypeptide(L)'
;MKIITAIGNEEINKKMKENKMEIIGKDIQYMEAVIEVIEKNPSVELLILSSILPGDLNIYEFINIIKYNNPKLEIIIILEKENQEMKQFMISKGINNFYYNNKNTINEIIEKIKIIENKSDKKYQEEKIKIIKQKNKKIINIIIKIKNNIIKKIIKKKNKKIKKNKKIISIIGPPQVGKTIFSLLLSLNFKNKKILIINLNKKNDIEVIIGKKIKNKTINWRKNIDIVQGQNNKSNTEKIFIKNQKEEQLNKNYEKYDYIIIDSNNLLEEKEIVEKINCFVLLVEANLLGINKTRYILEELINNQKIQKDNIKIVFNKHTKTSINTFLLKKIFIDFDIIGYVHYDKYYNFLINNNFKLLIKKINNKYSKIIKKIK
;
A
#
# COMPACT_ATOMS: atom_id res chain seq x y z
N MET A 1 -26.44 -18.22 12.70
CA MET A 1 -25.31 -18.00 11.75
C MET A 1 -25.86 -17.41 10.46
N LYS A 2 -25.24 -16.34 9.92
CA LYS A 2 -25.65 -15.65 8.68
C LYS A 2 -24.90 -16.20 7.47
N ILE A 3 -25.64 -16.68 6.49
CA ILE A 3 -25.11 -17.49 5.38
C ILE A 3 -25.37 -16.82 4.03
N ILE A 4 -24.38 -16.87 3.14
CA ILE A 4 -24.52 -16.56 1.72
C ILE A 4 -24.32 -17.84 0.91
N THR A 5 -25.18 -18.04 -0.10
CA THR A 5 -25.07 -19.15 -1.05
C THR A 5 -24.82 -18.64 -2.47
N ALA A 6 -23.84 -19.23 -3.14
CA ALA A 6 -23.44 -18.93 -4.52
C ALA A 6 -23.08 -20.24 -5.24
N ILE A 7 -24.06 -21.08 -5.45
CA ILE A 7 -23.88 -22.48 -5.87
C ILE A 7 -24.74 -22.90 -7.06
N GLY A 8 -25.71 -22.08 -7.52
CA GLY A 8 -26.60 -22.41 -8.62
C GLY A 8 -27.52 -23.59 -8.33
N ASN A 9 -27.84 -23.87 -7.04
CA ASN A 9 -28.67 -25.01 -6.65
C ASN A 9 -29.73 -24.60 -5.62
N GLU A 10 -31.00 -24.57 -6.06
CA GLU A 10 -32.13 -24.20 -5.21
C GLU A 10 -32.45 -25.20 -4.10
N GLU A 11 -32.14 -26.49 -4.29
CA GLU A 11 -32.44 -27.56 -3.32
C GLU A 11 -31.67 -27.34 -2.02
N ILE A 12 -30.41 -26.90 -2.09
CA ILE A 12 -29.61 -26.54 -0.92
C ILE A 12 -30.28 -25.41 -0.14
N ASN A 13 -30.71 -24.35 -0.83
CA ASN A 13 -31.41 -23.23 -0.18
C ASN A 13 -32.70 -23.64 0.49
N LYS A 14 -33.47 -24.56 -0.11
CA LYS A 14 -34.69 -25.10 0.48
C LYS A 14 -34.40 -25.88 1.75
N LYS A 15 -33.47 -26.83 1.71
CA LYS A 15 -33.06 -27.61 2.88
C LYS A 15 -32.47 -26.76 4.01
N MET A 16 -31.72 -25.72 3.70
CA MET A 16 -31.19 -24.79 4.71
C MET A 16 -32.32 -24.03 5.42
N LYS A 17 -33.38 -23.61 4.68
CA LYS A 17 -34.55 -22.96 5.27
C LYS A 17 -35.34 -23.93 6.16
N GLU A 18 -35.52 -25.19 5.74
CA GLU A 18 -36.13 -26.23 6.55
C GLU A 18 -35.39 -26.44 7.88
N ASN A 19 -34.07 -26.27 7.89
CA ASN A 19 -33.23 -26.31 9.08
C ASN A 19 -33.13 -24.94 9.83
N LYS A 20 -34.02 -23.97 9.52
CA LYS A 20 -34.10 -22.64 10.16
C LYS A 20 -32.81 -21.81 10.09
N MET A 21 -31.99 -21.98 9.05
CA MET A 21 -30.78 -21.24 8.82
C MET A 21 -31.07 -19.86 8.20
N GLU A 22 -30.38 -18.82 8.64
CA GLU A 22 -30.53 -17.44 8.14
C GLU A 22 -29.73 -17.23 6.88
N ILE A 23 -30.36 -17.21 5.71
CA ILE A 23 -29.72 -16.94 4.43
C ILE A 23 -29.91 -15.47 4.08
N ILE A 24 -28.81 -14.70 4.04
CA ILE A 24 -28.81 -13.27 3.69
C ILE A 24 -28.74 -13.08 2.18
N GLY A 25 -27.84 -13.79 1.51
CA GLY A 25 -27.68 -13.80 0.06
C GLY A 25 -28.02 -15.16 -0.49
N LYS A 26 -29.16 -15.23 -1.22
CA LYS A 26 -29.69 -16.49 -1.74
C LYS A 26 -29.23 -16.68 -3.17
N ASP A 27 -28.52 -17.77 -3.41
CA ASP A 27 -28.13 -18.28 -4.72
C ASP A 27 -27.59 -17.21 -5.69
N ILE A 28 -26.52 -16.58 -5.27
CA ILE A 28 -25.89 -15.52 -6.06
C ILE A 28 -25.18 -16.14 -7.26
N GLN A 29 -25.44 -15.59 -8.46
CA GLN A 29 -25.03 -16.19 -9.73
C GLN A 29 -23.66 -15.73 -10.24
N TYR A 30 -23.05 -14.67 -9.67
CA TYR A 30 -21.80 -14.08 -10.14
C TYR A 30 -20.87 -13.72 -8.98
N MET A 31 -19.56 -13.85 -9.19
CA MET A 31 -18.53 -13.56 -8.17
C MET A 31 -18.59 -12.11 -7.65
N GLU A 32 -18.81 -11.16 -8.54
CA GLU A 32 -18.89 -9.72 -8.20
C GLU A 32 -20.07 -9.42 -7.29
N ALA A 33 -21.21 -10.07 -7.54
CA ALA A 33 -22.40 -9.94 -6.71
C ALA A 33 -22.20 -10.53 -5.30
N VAL A 34 -21.41 -11.61 -5.17
CA VAL A 34 -21.03 -12.15 -3.85
C VAL A 34 -20.21 -11.13 -3.08
N ILE A 35 -19.23 -10.49 -3.72
CA ILE A 35 -18.41 -9.45 -3.10
C ILE A 35 -19.28 -8.30 -2.59
N GLU A 36 -20.18 -7.81 -3.45
CA GLU A 36 -21.11 -6.72 -3.09
C GLU A 36 -22.00 -7.06 -1.88
N VAL A 37 -22.55 -8.29 -1.85
CA VAL A 37 -23.39 -8.73 -0.73
C VAL A 37 -22.59 -8.87 0.56
N ILE A 38 -21.35 -9.36 0.52
CA ILE A 38 -20.47 -9.44 1.69
C ILE A 38 -20.12 -8.04 2.19
N GLU A 39 -19.83 -7.09 1.30
CA GLU A 39 -19.53 -5.71 1.67
C GLU A 39 -20.71 -5.00 2.35
N LYS A 40 -21.93 -5.25 1.86
CA LYS A 40 -23.14 -4.72 2.47
C LYS A 40 -23.49 -5.39 3.80
N ASN A 41 -23.02 -6.63 4.01
CA ASN A 41 -23.34 -7.44 5.18
C ASN A 41 -22.07 -7.95 5.89
N PRO A 42 -21.33 -7.10 6.60
CA PRO A 42 -20.06 -7.49 7.25
C PRO A 42 -20.22 -8.51 8.38
N SER A 43 -21.47 -8.78 8.80
CA SER A 43 -21.81 -9.79 9.82
C SER A 43 -22.02 -11.20 9.25
N VAL A 44 -21.76 -11.41 7.97
CA VAL A 44 -21.79 -12.75 7.35
C VAL A 44 -20.70 -13.62 7.93
N GLU A 45 -21.07 -14.85 8.30
CA GLU A 45 -20.19 -15.81 8.96
C GLU A 45 -19.80 -16.98 8.06
N LEU A 46 -20.64 -17.33 7.06
CA LEU A 46 -20.42 -18.44 6.15
C LEU A 46 -20.77 -18.09 4.70
N LEU A 47 -19.88 -18.46 3.78
CA LEU A 47 -20.12 -18.48 2.33
C LEU A 47 -20.07 -19.91 1.81
N ILE A 48 -21.09 -20.34 1.08
CA ILE A 48 -21.11 -21.60 0.34
C ILE A 48 -21.01 -21.28 -1.14
N LEU A 49 -19.92 -21.74 -1.77
CA LEU A 49 -19.48 -21.33 -3.09
C LEU A 49 -19.28 -22.51 -4.03
N SER A 50 -19.74 -22.41 -5.26
CA SER A 50 -19.32 -23.29 -6.36
C SER A 50 -17.98 -22.83 -6.95
N SER A 51 -17.06 -23.76 -7.20
CA SER A 51 -15.76 -23.45 -7.83
C SER A 51 -15.87 -22.96 -9.27
N ILE A 52 -17.02 -23.11 -9.91
CA ILE A 52 -17.31 -22.69 -11.28
C ILE A 52 -18.24 -21.48 -11.36
N LEU A 53 -18.41 -20.75 -10.25
CA LEU A 53 -19.24 -19.55 -10.27
C LEU A 53 -18.72 -18.57 -11.33
N PRO A 54 -19.58 -18.08 -12.26
CA PRO A 54 -19.18 -17.12 -13.28
C PRO A 54 -18.77 -15.77 -12.70
N GLY A 55 -17.94 -15.04 -13.44
CA GLY A 55 -17.50 -13.68 -13.13
C GLY A 55 -16.33 -13.25 -14.01
N ASP A 56 -15.96 -11.97 -13.96
CA ASP A 56 -14.81 -11.43 -14.66
C ASP A 56 -13.50 -11.76 -13.93
N LEU A 57 -13.59 -12.16 -12.65
CA LEU A 57 -12.46 -12.58 -11.83
C LEU A 57 -12.22 -14.08 -11.98
N ASN A 58 -10.96 -14.50 -11.90
CA ASN A 58 -10.68 -15.90 -11.68
C ASN A 58 -10.90 -16.27 -10.20
N ILE A 59 -11.14 -17.55 -9.92
CA ILE A 59 -11.46 -18.04 -8.56
C ILE A 59 -10.38 -17.72 -7.53
N TYR A 60 -9.11 -17.67 -7.92
CA TYR A 60 -8.00 -17.36 -7.03
C TYR A 60 -8.01 -15.88 -6.60
N GLU A 61 -8.26 -14.98 -7.55
CA GLU A 61 -8.41 -13.54 -7.27
C GLU A 61 -9.63 -13.28 -6.41
N PHE A 62 -10.75 -13.90 -6.74
CA PHE A 62 -11.99 -13.81 -5.98
C PHE A 62 -11.80 -14.21 -4.52
N ILE A 63 -11.19 -15.38 -4.25
CA ILE A 63 -10.93 -15.84 -2.89
C ILE A 63 -9.96 -14.90 -2.15
N ASN A 64 -8.95 -14.36 -2.81
CA ASN A 64 -8.05 -13.38 -2.20
C ASN A 64 -8.83 -12.12 -1.75
N ILE A 65 -9.75 -11.62 -2.58
CA ILE A 65 -10.58 -10.46 -2.26
C ILE A 65 -11.50 -10.76 -1.07
N ILE A 66 -12.18 -11.89 -1.10
CA ILE A 66 -13.11 -12.29 -0.04
C ILE A 66 -12.40 -12.46 1.30
N LYS A 67 -11.27 -13.18 1.32
CA LYS A 67 -10.48 -13.40 2.55
C LYS A 67 -9.79 -12.15 3.04
N TYR A 68 -9.45 -11.24 2.15
CA TYR A 68 -8.94 -9.93 2.54
C TYR A 68 -10.02 -9.06 3.19
N ASN A 69 -11.23 -9.02 2.61
CA ASN A 69 -12.36 -8.23 3.12
C ASN A 69 -12.93 -8.77 4.43
N ASN A 70 -13.00 -10.10 4.56
CA ASN A 70 -13.48 -10.77 5.77
C ASN A 70 -12.61 -11.99 6.10
N PRO A 71 -11.49 -11.82 6.82
CA PRO A 71 -10.57 -12.92 7.16
C PRO A 71 -11.20 -14.03 8.00
N LYS A 72 -12.27 -13.71 8.73
CA LYS A 72 -12.97 -14.66 9.61
C LYS A 72 -14.08 -15.41 8.92
N LEU A 73 -14.45 -15.03 7.69
CA LEU A 73 -15.50 -15.67 6.94
C LEU A 73 -15.15 -17.15 6.71
N GLU A 74 -15.97 -18.05 7.21
CA GLU A 74 -15.87 -19.47 6.87
C GLU A 74 -16.34 -19.67 5.43
N ILE A 75 -15.62 -20.52 4.70
CA ILE A 75 -15.95 -20.80 3.29
C ILE A 75 -16.05 -22.30 3.10
N ILE A 76 -17.16 -22.73 2.52
CA ILE A 76 -17.37 -24.08 2.02
C ILE A 76 -17.35 -24.02 0.50
N ILE A 77 -16.49 -24.83 -0.13
CA ILE A 77 -16.35 -24.86 -1.59
C ILE A 77 -16.85 -26.19 -2.13
N ILE A 78 -17.72 -26.12 -3.12
CA ILE A 78 -18.19 -27.28 -3.88
C ILE A 78 -17.38 -27.32 -5.18
N LEU A 79 -16.59 -28.37 -5.33
CA LEU A 79 -15.73 -28.64 -6.49
C LEU A 79 -16.47 -29.54 -7.49
N GLU A 80 -16.36 -29.24 -8.78
CA GLU A 80 -16.86 -30.15 -9.82
C GLU A 80 -15.96 -31.37 -10.00
N LYS A 81 -14.66 -31.14 -10.00
CA LYS A 81 -13.61 -32.17 -10.18
C LYS A 81 -12.49 -31.96 -9.19
N GLU A 82 -11.75 -33.01 -8.93
CA GLU A 82 -10.55 -32.91 -8.11
C GLU A 82 -9.49 -32.07 -8.80
N ASN A 83 -9.02 -31.03 -8.09
CA ASN A 83 -7.95 -30.15 -8.52
C ASN A 83 -7.03 -29.91 -7.31
N GLN A 84 -5.88 -30.56 -7.32
CA GLN A 84 -4.92 -30.52 -6.21
C GLN A 84 -4.30 -29.11 -6.03
N GLU A 85 -4.01 -28.41 -7.13
CA GLU A 85 -3.45 -27.07 -7.08
C GLU A 85 -4.43 -26.09 -6.44
N MET A 86 -5.69 -26.12 -6.88
CA MET A 86 -6.75 -25.30 -6.31
C MET A 86 -6.94 -25.62 -4.82
N LYS A 87 -6.96 -26.88 -4.41
CA LYS A 87 -7.05 -27.28 -3.00
C LYS A 87 -5.90 -26.72 -2.16
N GLN A 88 -4.67 -26.85 -2.63
CA GLN A 88 -3.50 -26.33 -1.92
C GLN A 88 -3.58 -24.81 -1.76
N PHE A 89 -3.96 -24.09 -2.80
CA PHE A 89 -4.20 -22.65 -2.72
C PHE A 89 -5.25 -22.29 -1.67
N MET A 90 -6.43 -22.97 -1.71
CA MET A 90 -7.51 -22.72 -0.77
C MET A 90 -7.10 -22.99 0.68
N ILE A 91 -6.37 -24.08 0.92
CA ILE A 91 -5.82 -24.41 2.25
C ILE A 91 -4.86 -23.32 2.73
N SER A 92 -4.03 -22.77 1.84
CA SER A 92 -3.14 -21.65 2.17
C SER A 92 -3.89 -20.38 2.61
N LYS A 93 -5.16 -20.24 2.19
CA LYS A 93 -6.07 -19.16 2.59
C LYS A 93 -6.96 -19.52 3.80
N GLY A 94 -6.69 -20.65 4.45
CA GLY A 94 -7.43 -21.12 5.61
C GLY A 94 -8.81 -21.70 5.27
N ILE A 95 -9.04 -22.15 4.03
CA ILE A 95 -10.26 -22.80 3.59
C ILE A 95 -10.01 -24.30 3.57
N ASN A 96 -10.70 -25.04 4.45
CA ASN A 96 -10.48 -26.48 4.63
C ASN A 96 -11.74 -27.31 4.35
N ASN A 97 -12.85 -26.69 3.96
CA ASN A 97 -14.12 -27.38 3.76
C ASN A 97 -14.42 -27.52 2.26
N PHE A 98 -14.09 -28.68 1.71
CA PHE A 98 -14.25 -29.03 0.30
C PHE A 98 -15.25 -30.16 0.16
N TYR A 99 -16.19 -30.03 -0.78
CA TYR A 99 -17.16 -31.05 -1.13
C TYR A 99 -17.19 -31.23 -2.64
N TYR A 100 -17.58 -32.41 -3.09
CA TYR A 100 -17.79 -32.68 -4.51
C TYR A 100 -19.28 -32.72 -4.83
N ASN A 101 -19.63 -32.26 -5.99
CA ASN A 101 -21.04 -32.27 -6.43
C ASN A 101 -21.57 -33.71 -6.63
N ASN A 102 -22.17 -34.25 -5.59
CA ASN A 102 -22.82 -35.59 -5.57
C ASN A 102 -24.15 -35.58 -4.80
N LYS A 103 -24.91 -36.66 -4.86
CA LYS A 103 -26.25 -36.75 -4.23
C LYS A 103 -26.24 -36.52 -2.70
N ASN A 104 -25.16 -36.78 -2.01
CA ASN A 104 -25.06 -36.65 -0.55
C ASN A 104 -24.49 -35.31 -0.08
N THR A 105 -23.91 -34.55 -0.97
CA THR A 105 -23.19 -33.30 -0.65
C THR A 105 -24.03 -32.32 0.16
N ILE A 106 -25.31 -32.20 -0.15
CA ILE A 106 -26.21 -31.28 0.55
C ILE A 106 -26.37 -31.64 2.03
N ASN A 107 -26.54 -32.93 2.33
CA ASN A 107 -26.67 -33.40 3.71
C ASN A 107 -25.38 -33.22 4.49
N GLU A 108 -24.24 -33.54 3.87
CA GLU A 108 -22.93 -33.36 4.47
C GLU A 108 -22.62 -31.86 4.79
N ILE A 109 -23.00 -30.94 3.90
CA ILE A 109 -22.86 -29.50 4.12
C ILE A 109 -23.76 -29.06 5.29
N ILE A 110 -25.02 -29.51 5.37
CA ILE A 110 -25.93 -29.16 6.47
C ILE A 110 -25.40 -29.67 7.82
N GLU A 111 -24.89 -30.89 7.89
CA GLU A 111 -24.26 -31.42 9.10
C GLU A 111 -23.03 -30.60 9.48
N LYS A 112 -22.20 -30.24 8.52
CA LYS A 112 -21.02 -29.38 8.75
C LYS A 112 -21.39 -28.02 9.31
N ILE A 113 -22.44 -27.39 8.78
CA ILE A 113 -22.96 -26.12 9.26
C ILE A 113 -23.38 -26.25 10.74
N LYS A 114 -24.11 -27.27 11.10
CA LYS A 114 -24.51 -27.54 12.51
C LYS A 114 -23.29 -27.71 13.43
N ILE A 115 -22.21 -28.35 12.95
CA ILE A 115 -20.95 -28.47 13.71
C ILE A 115 -20.28 -27.12 13.88
N ILE A 116 -20.29 -26.25 12.86
CA ILE A 116 -19.72 -24.90 12.93
C ILE A 116 -20.52 -24.05 13.94
N GLU A 117 -21.86 -24.11 13.92
CA GLU A 117 -22.72 -23.41 14.88
C GLU A 117 -22.46 -23.84 16.34
N ASN A 118 -22.36 -25.15 16.60
CA ASN A 118 -22.11 -25.70 17.94
C ASN A 118 -20.70 -25.40 18.49
N LYS A 119 -19.72 -25.13 17.62
CA LYS A 119 -18.35 -24.73 18.01
C LYS A 119 -18.25 -23.29 18.48
N SER A 120 -19.26 -22.46 18.25
CA SER A 120 -19.30 -21.05 18.68
C SER A 120 -19.66 -20.89 20.18
N ASP A 121 -19.85 -21.99 20.93
CA ASP A 121 -20.21 -21.93 22.33
C ASP A 121 -19.13 -21.32 23.21
N LYS A 122 -19.60 -20.41 24.07
CA LYS A 122 -18.89 -19.45 24.93
C LYS A 122 -17.66 -19.99 25.71
N LYS A 123 -17.59 -21.27 25.97
CA LYS A 123 -16.54 -21.86 26.82
C LYS A 123 -15.15 -21.89 26.18
N TYR A 124 -15.09 -22.05 24.85
CA TYR A 124 -13.81 -22.05 24.10
C TYR A 124 -13.25 -20.62 23.91
N GLN A 125 -14.12 -19.63 23.92
CA GLN A 125 -13.72 -18.22 23.83
C GLN A 125 -13.09 -17.72 25.14
N GLU A 126 -13.60 -18.13 26.30
CA GLU A 126 -13.07 -17.70 27.60
C GLU A 126 -11.67 -18.26 27.94
N GLU A 127 -11.41 -19.51 27.59
CA GLU A 127 -10.06 -20.09 27.76
C GLU A 127 -9.04 -19.48 26.81
N LYS A 128 -9.42 -19.25 25.56
CA LYS A 128 -8.55 -18.57 24.59
C LYS A 128 -8.24 -17.12 25.00
N ILE A 129 -9.22 -16.42 25.54
CA ILE A 129 -9.05 -15.05 26.07
C ILE A 129 -8.11 -15.04 27.29
N LYS A 130 -8.20 -16.01 28.20
CA LYS A 130 -7.26 -16.13 29.33
C LYS A 130 -5.81 -16.37 28.88
N ILE A 131 -5.61 -17.27 27.92
CA ILE A 131 -4.27 -17.58 27.36
C ILE A 131 -3.70 -16.36 26.60
N ILE A 132 -4.53 -15.65 25.83
CA ILE A 132 -4.12 -14.45 25.10
C ILE A 132 -3.77 -13.31 26.10
N LYS A 133 -4.57 -13.11 27.15
CA LYS A 133 -4.27 -12.11 28.20
C LYS A 133 -2.95 -12.40 28.92
N GLN A 134 -2.64 -13.66 29.23
CA GLN A 134 -1.36 -14.03 29.85
C GLN A 134 -0.17 -13.87 28.89
N LYS A 135 -0.29 -14.27 27.63
CA LYS A 135 0.75 -14.04 26.59
C LYS A 135 0.99 -12.56 26.37
N ASN A 136 -0.09 -11.75 26.25
CA ASN A 136 0.03 -10.30 26.06
C ASN A 136 0.69 -9.61 27.26
N LYS A 137 0.43 -10.04 28.50
CA LYS A 137 1.10 -9.50 29.70
C LYS A 137 2.61 -9.78 29.70
N LYS A 138 3.04 -10.97 29.24
CA LYS A 138 4.48 -11.30 29.06
C LYS A 138 5.11 -10.45 27.94
N ILE A 139 4.42 -10.30 26.81
CA ILE A 139 4.90 -9.50 25.67
C ILE A 139 5.00 -8.01 26.04
N ILE A 140 4.01 -7.46 26.73
CA ILE A 140 4.02 -6.07 27.22
C ILE A 140 5.22 -5.83 28.15
N ASN A 141 5.51 -6.75 29.07
CA ASN A 141 6.67 -6.63 29.96
C ASN A 141 8.01 -6.70 29.21
N ILE A 142 8.11 -7.52 28.14
CA ILE A 142 9.28 -7.58 27.27
C ILE A 142 9.43 -6.27 26.49
N ILE A 143 8.33 -5.73 25.95
CA ILE A 143 8.32 -4.46 25.21
C ILE A 143 8.73 -3.29 26.12
N ILE A 144 8.24 -3.26 27.38
CA ILE A 144 8.63 -2.25 28.35
C ILE A 144 10.12 -2.33 28.69
N LYS A 145 10.69 -3.55 28.89
CA LYS A 145 12.13 -3.74 29.10
C LYS A 145 12.96 -3.29 27.90
N ILE A 146 12.52 -3.62 26.67
CA ILE A 146 13.19 -3.20 25.43
C ILE A 146 13.12 -1.68 25.29
N LYS A 147 11.93 -1.07 25.52
CA LYS A 147 11.73 0.38 25.46
C LYS A 147 12.63 1.13 26.45
N ASN A 148 12.73 0.64 27.68
CA ASN A 148 13.61 1.25 28.71
C ASN A 148 15.10 1.10 28.37
N ASN A 149 15.52 -0.02 27.75
CA ASN A 149 16.90 -0.19 27.29
C ASN A 149 17.23 0.68 26.08
N ILE A 150 16.27 0.87 25.16
CA ILE A 150 16.42 1.77 24.01
C ILE A 150 16.50 3.22 24.49
N ILE A 151 15.66 3.65 25.43
CA ILE A 151 15.67 4.99 26.00
C ILE A 151 17.01 5.26 26.71
N LYS A 152 17.54 4.32 27.51
CA LYS A 152 18.87 4.44 28.13
C LYS A 152 20.02 4.54 27.09
N LYS A 153 19.93 3.80 25.96
CA LYS A 153 20.90 3.91 24.86
C LYS A 153 20.79 5.23 24.10
N ILE A 154 19.56 5.76 23.93
CA ILE A 154 19.32 7.05 23.27
C ILE A 154 19.83 8.20 24.13
N ILE A 155 19.62 8.16 25.44
CA ILE A 155 20.10 9.20 26.37
C ILE A 155 21.64 9.21 26.43
N LYS A 156 22.32 8.05 26.43
CA LYS A 156 23.79 7.97 26.35
C LYS A 156 24.36 8.44 25.01
N LYS A 157 23.60 8.40 23.91
CA LYS A 157 24.02 8.93 22.59
C LYS A 157 23.81 10.45 22.40
N LYS A 158 23.03 11.11 23.29
CA LYS A 158 22.73 12.56 23.18
C LYS A 158 23.93 13.48 23.45
N ASN A 159 25.04 12.98 23.97
CA ASN A 159 26.23 13.79 24.27
C ASN A 159 27.32 13.75 23.17
N LYS A 160 27.09 13.09 22.02
CA LYS A 160 27.93 13.28 20.84
C LYS A 160 27.26 14.30 19.92
N LYS A 161 27.96 15.40 19.58
CA LYS A 161 27.55 16.43 18.61
C LYS A 161 26.70 15.83 17.51
N ILE A 162 25.40 16.22 17.46
CA ILE A 162 24.45 15.81 16.44
C ILE A 162 24.97 16.34 15.11
N LYS A 163 25.64 15.50 14.32
CA LYS A 163 25.75 15.76 12.89
C LYS A 163 24.31 15.82 12.37
N LYS A 164 23.93 16.98 11.83
CA LYS A 164 22.63 17.23 11.21
C LYS A 164 22.43 16.16 10.13
N ASN A 165 21.68 15.09 10.44
CA ASN A 165 21.42 14.04 9.46
C ASN A 165 20.54 14.65 8.36
N LYS A 166 21.07 14.73 7.16
CA LYS A 166 20.33 15.12 5.95
C LYS A 166 19.18 14.14 5.74
N LYS A 167 18.02 14.66 5.43
CA LYS A 167 16.87 13.81 5.08
C LYS A 167 16.78 13.68 3.57
N ILE A 168 16.97 12.46 3.07
CA ILE A 168 16.85 12.12 1.65
C ILE A 168 15.48 11.54 1.42
N ILE A 169 14.70 12.17 0.55
CA ILE A 169 13.33 11.80 0.23
C ILE A 169 13.28 11.43 -1.26
N SER A 170 12.78 10.27 -1.58
CA SER A 170 12.54 9.90 -2.97
C SER A 170 11.08 9.87 -3.30
N ILE A 171 10.74 10.42 -4.47
CA ILE A 171 9.38 10.38 -5.01
C ILE A 171 9.35 9.30 -6.09
N ILE A 172 8.60 8.24 -5.82
CA ILE A 172 8.50 7.06 -6.68
C ILE A 172 7.04 6.79 -7.07
N GLY A 173 6.83 5.93 -8.02
CA GLY A 173 5.50 5.53 -8.48
C GLY A 173 5.48 5.21 -9.97
N PRO A 174 4.35 4.72 -10.50
CA PRO A 174 4.19 4.42 -11.91
C PRO A 174 4.50 5.61 -12.83
N PRO A 175 4.82 5.39 -14.12
CA PRO A 175 4.95 6.47 -15.08
C PRO A 175 3.70 7.37 -15.10
N GLN A 176 3.90 8.67 -15.33
CA GLN A 176 2.85 9.68 -15.48
C GLN A 176 1.97 9.94 -14.23
N VAL A 177 2.26 9.33 -13.08
CA VAL A 177 1.51 9.57 -11.84
C VAL A 177 1.71 10.96 -11.24
N GLY A 178 2.64 11.77 -11.76
CA GLY A 178 2.87 13.16 -11.35
C GLY A 178 4.06 13.36 -10.40
N LYS A 179 5.06 12.46 -10.41
CA LYS A 179 6.25 12.52 -9.54
C LYS A 179 6.98 13.85 -9.58
N THR A 180 7.35 14.31 -10.77
CA THR A 180 8.11 15.57 -10.97
C THR A 180 7.39 16.79 -10.39
N ILE A 181 6.08 16.89 -10.63
CA ILE A 181 5.27 17.99 -10.07
C ILE A 181 5.22 17.89 -8.55
N PHE A 182 5.05 16.68 -8.02
CA PHE A 182 5.00 16.47 -6.57
C PHE A 182 6.35 16.83 -5.92
N SER A 183 7.48 16.49 -6.54
CA SER A 183 8.83 16.83 -6.08
C SER A 183 9.01 18.35 -5.99
N LEU A 184 8.58 19.09 -7.02
CA LEU A 184 8.62 20.55 -7.03
C LEU A 184 7.72 21.16 -5.94
N LEU A 185 6.48 20.67 -5.79
CA LEU A 185 5.54 21.15 -4.77
C LEU A 185 6.01 20.81 -3.35
N LEU A 186 6.60 19.63 -3.15
CA LEU A 186 7.20 19.23 -1.89
C LEU A 186 8.31 20.21 -1.49
N SER A 187 9.22 20.54 -2.41
CA SER A 187 10.32 21.45 -2.16
C SER A 187 9.88 22.85 -1.72
N LEU A 188 8.81 23.37 -2.35
CA LEU A 188 8.26 24.70 -2.04
C LEU A 188 7.63 24.79 -0.65
N ASN A 189 7.27 23.67 -0.04
CA ASN A 189 6.63 23.61 1.27
C ASN A 189 7.62 23.46 2.45
N PHE A 190 8.90 23.28 2.19
CA PHE A 190 9.94 23.30 3.22
C PHE A 190 10.41 24.73 3.50
N LYS A 191 9.60 25.50 4.24
CA LYS A 191 9.93 26.89 4.60
C LYS A 191 11.29 26.97 5.33
N ASN A 192 12.13 27.93 4.95
CA ASN A 192 13.43 28.23 5.58
C ASN A 192 14.42 27.06 5.58
N LYS A 193 14.28 26.10 4.66
CA LYS A 193 15.19 24.97 4.48
C LYS A 193 15.91 25.07 3.14
N LYS A 194 17.15 24.68 3.09
CA LYS A 194 17.91 24.54 1.84
C LYS A 194 17.64 23.16 1.24
N ILE A 195 17.17 23.13 0.00
CA ILE A 195 16.71 21.93 -0.67
C ILE A 195 17.47 21.75 -1.97
N LEU A 196 17.88 20.51 -2.22
CA LEU A 196 18.35 20.08 -3.52
C LEU A 196 17.35 19.12 -4.13
N ILE A 197 16.92 19.38 -5.35
CA ILE A 197 16.18 18.42 -6.17
C ILE A 197 17.16 17.79 -7.16
N ILE A 198 17.22 16.46 -7.13
CA ILE A 198 18.01 15.67 -8.08
C ILE A 198 17.04 15.00 -9.05
N ASN A 199 17.07 15.44 -10.31
CA ASN A 199 16.29 14.81 -11.37
C ASN A 199 17.13 13.73 -12.06
N LEU A 200 16.74 12.45 -11.88
CA LEU A 200 17.38 11.30 -12.52
C LEU A 200 16.66 10.85 -13.79
N ASN A 201 15.62 11.55 -14.21
CA ASN A 201 14.86 11.20 -15.41
C ASN A 201 15.65 11.59 -16.67
N LYS A 202 15.62 10.68 -17.68
CA LYS A 202 16.24 10.92 -18.98
C LYS A 202 15.57 12.07 -19.75
N LYS A 203 14.28 12.29 -19.53
CA LYS A 203 13.50 13.36 -20.14
C LYS A 203 13.64 14.64 -19.34
N ASN A 204 13.75 15.75 -20.03
CA ASN A 204 13.90 17.08 -19.42
C ASN A 204 12.55 17.69 -18.96
N ASP A 205 11.62 16.85 -18.48
CA ASP A 205 10.28 17.29 -18.07
C ASP A 205 10.35 18.39 -17.00
N ILE A 206 11.33 18.32 -16.09
CA ILE A 206 11.51 19.34 -15.06
C ILE A 206 11.90 20.70 -15.67
N GLU A 207 12.74 20.73 -16.71
CA GLU A 207 13.15 21.97 -17.40
C GLU A 207 11.96 22.68 -18.05
N VAL A 208 11.07 21.89 -18.67
CA VAL A 208 9.84 22.42 -19.29
C VAL A 208 8.95 23.06 -18.23
N ILE A 209 8.76 22.38 -17.10
CA ILE A 209 7.88 22.86 -16.03
C ILE A 209 8.42 24.14 -15.37
N ILE A 210 9.74 24.20 -15.13
CA ILE A 210 10.36 25.37 -14.47
C ILE A 210 10.71 26.51 -15.43
N GLY A 211 10.66 26.26 -16.74
CA GLY A 211 10.98 27.23 -17.79
C GLY A 211 12.47 27.60 -17.84
N LYS A 212 13.37 26.71 -17.40
CA LYS A 212 14.81 26.94 -17.36
C LYS A 212 15.57 25.70 -17.77
N LYS A 213 16.59 25.86 -18.63
CA LYS A 213 17.52 24.76 -19.01
C LYS A 213 18.51 24.45 -17.88
N ILE A 214 18.71 23.17 -17.59
CA ILE A 214 19.65 22.67 -16.59
C ILE A 214 20.87 22.10 -17.33
N LYS A 215 21.75 22.97 -17.83
CA LYS A 215 22.97 22.54 -18.54
C LYS A 215 24.00 22.00 -17.55
N ASN A 216 24.04 20.68 -17.30
CA ASN A 216 25.07 19.99 -16.49
C ASN A 216 25.56 20.70 -15.21
N LYS A 217 24.81 21.67 -14.69
CA LYS A 217 25.13 22.48 -13.52
C LYS A 217 23.93 22.52 -12.58
N THR A 218 24.21 22.74 -11.30
CA THR A 218 23.15 23.06 -10.34
C THR A 218 22.60 24.45 -10.65
N ILE A 219 21.28 24.56 -10.81
CA ILE A 219 20.62 25.85 -11.00
C ILE A 219 19.85 26.25 -9.75
N ASN A 220 19.91 27.53 -9.38
CA ASN A 220 19.01 28.08 -8.38
C ASN A 220 17.66 28.37 -9.02
N TRP A 221 16.65 27.58 -8.68
CA TRP A 221 15.29 27.75 -9.20
C TRP A 221 14.47 28.75 -8.39
N ARG A 222 14.58 28.67 -7.07
CA ARG A 222 13.89 29.54 -6.09
C ARG A 222 14.82 29.78 -4.91
N LYS A 223 14.49 30.80 -4.09
CA LYS A 223 15.23 31.04 -2.84
C LYS A 223 15.31 29.72 -2.04
N ASN A 224 16.54 29.28 -1.78
CA ASN A 224 16.85 28.03 -1.06
C ASN A 224 16.48 26.71 -1.77
N ILE A 225 16.13 26.71 -3.05
CA ILE A 225 15.85 25.49 -3.82
C ILE A 225 16.74 25.46 -5.04
N ASP A 226 17.64 24.50 -5.04
CA ASP A 226 18.53 24.21 -6.16
C ASP A 226 18.05 22.93 -6.86
N ILE A 227 18.25 22.86 -8.18
CA ILE A 227 17.93 21.71 -9.01
C ILE A 227 19.16 21.30 -9.79
N VAL A 228 19.42 20.00 -9.82
CA VAL A 228 20.48 19.38 -10.61
C VAL A 228 19.90 18.25 -11.47
N GLN A 229 20.37 18.19 -12.73
CA GLN A 229 20.12 17.04 -13.59
C GLN A 229 21.19 16.00 -13.32
N GLY A 230 20.78 14.83 -12.84
CA GLY A 230 21.63 13.65 -12.80
C GLY A 230 21.82 13.14 -14.22
N GLN A 231 23.05 13.11 -14.72
CA GLN A 231 23.33 12.50 -16.01
C GLN A 231 23.33 10.98 -15.90
N ASN A 232 22.95 10.29 -16.99
CA ASN A 232 22.96 8.84 -17.15
C ASN A 232 24.36 8.17 -17.04
N ASN A 233 25.41 8.94 -16.78
CA ASN A 233 26.73 8.41 -16.51
C ASN A 233 26.80 8.07 -15.02
N LYS A 234 26.88 6.79 -14.69
CA LYS A 234 27.05 6.22 -13.34
C LYS A 234 28.03 7.04 -12.49
N SER A 235 29.06 7.64 -13.09
CA SER A 235 30.08 8.45 -12.44
C SER A 235 29.57 9.71 -11.73
N ASN A 236 28.48 10.37 -12.18
CA ASN A 236 28.04 11.65 -11.59
C ASN A 236 27.00 11.47 -10.49
N THR A 237 26.15 10.45 -10.59
CA THR A 237 25.20 10.10 -9.52
C THR A 237 25.92 9.43 -8.35
N GLU A 238 26.90 8.58 -8.66
CA GLU A 238 27.80 7.99 -7.68
C GLU A 238 28.56 9.07 -6.90
N LYS A 239 29.05 10.12 -7.57
CA LYS A 239 29.74 11.25 -6.94
C LYS A 239 28.89 12.01 -5.92
N ILE A 240 27.58 12.04 -6.09
CA ILE A 240 26.67 12.68 -5.12
C ILE A 240 26.52 11.83 -3.85
N PHE A 241 26.61 10.49 -3.98
CA PHE A 241 26.27 9.56 -2.91
C PHE A 241 27.43 8.71 -2.38
N ILE A 242 28.55 8.55 -3.13
CA ILE A 242 29.67 7.68 -2.75
C ILE A 242 30.79 8.51 -2.12
N LYS A 243 31.18 8.14 -0.90
CA LYS A 243 32.41 8.60 -0.24
C LYS A 243 33.62 7.87 -0.77
N ASN A 244 34.16 8.26 -1.91
CA ASN A 244 35.53 7.87 -2.26
C ASN A 244 36.52 8.93 -1.77
N GLN A 245 37.60 8.49 -1.13
CA GLN A 245 38.56 9.32 -0.42
C GLN A 245 39.21 10.44 -1.25
N LYS A 246 39.07 10.45 -2.58
CA LYS A 246 39.58 11.50 -3.48
C LYS A 246 38.59 12.65 -3.79
N GLU A 247 37.36 12.61 -3.29
CA GLU A 247 36.28 13.55 -3.65
C GLU A 247 35.72 14.36 -2.46
N GLU A 248 36.48 14.60 -1.41
CA GLU A 248 36.03 15.41 -0.24
C GLU A 248 35.50 16.80 -0.63
N GLN A 249 35.98 17.39 -1.72
CA GLN A 249 35.53 18.72 -2.15
C GLN A 249 34.13 18.73 -2.77
N LEU A 250 33.71 17.64 -3.45
CA LEU A 250 32.34 17.52 -4.02
C LEU A 250 31.31 17.24 -2.95
N ASN A 251 31.62 16.42 -1.95
CA ASN A 251 30.74 16.12 -0.82
C ASN A 251 30.43 17.38 0.03
N LYS A 252 31.34 18.32 0.20
CA LYS A 252 31.09 19.58 0.90
C LYS A 252 30.02 20.43 0.27
N ASN A 253 29.81 20.35 -1.06
CA ASN A 253 28.78 21.11 -1.76
C ASN A 253 27.34 20.65 -1.43
N TYR A 254 27.13 19.38 -1.06
CA TYR A 254 25.81 18.85 -0.70
C TYR A 254 25.52 18.98 0.80
N GLU A 255 26.53 19.25 1.63
CA GLU A 255 26.37 19.44 3.07
C GLU A 255 25.56 20.68 3.44
N LYS A 256 25.46 21.64 2.55
CA LYS A 256 24.68 22.86 2.74
C LYS A 256 23.15 22.65 2.71
N TYR A 257 22.66 21.50 2.19
CA TYR A 257 21.22 21.23 2.08
C TYR A 257 20.66 20.51 3.31
N ASP A 258 19.48 20.92 3.74
CA ASP A 258 18.73 20.28 4.82
C ASP A 258 17.99 19.03 4.30
N TYR A 259 17.50 19.10 3.05
CA TYR A 259 16.77 18.02 2.37
C TYR A 259 17.30 17.80 0.96
N ILE A 260 17.31 16.54 0.55
CA ILE A 260 17.56 16.14 -0.84
C ILE A 260 16.31 15.41 -1.32
N ILE A 261 15.73 15.86 -2.42
CA ILE A 261 14.56 15.24 -3.04
C ILE A 261 15.01 14.60 -4.35
N ILE A 262 14.75 13.30 -4.50
CA ILE A 262 15.10 12.53 -5.70
C ILE A 262 13.84 12.32 -6.53
N ASP A 263 13.84 12.80 -7.76
CA ASP A 263 12.82 12.56 -8.78
C ASP A 263 13.36 11.57 -9.81
N SER A 264 12.84 10.34 -9.81
CA SER A 264 13.32 9.27 -10.71
C SER A 264 12.18 8.37 -11.17
N ASN A 265 12.30 7.89 -12.42
CA ASN A 265 11.45 6.83 -12.95
C ASN A 265 12.02 5.43 -12.70
N ASN A 266 13.37 5.30 -12.66
CA ASN A 266 14.07 4.01 -12.58
C ASN A 266 14.95 3.92 -11.32
N LEU A 267 14.55 4.53 -10.23
CA LEU A 267 15.35 4.58 -9.00
C LEU A 267 15.71 3.20 -8.46
N LEU A 268 14.83 2.21 -8.62
CA LEU A 268 15.00 0.86 -8.07
C LEU A 268 16.19 0.10 -8.70
N GLU A 269 16.67 0.55 -9.84
CA GLU A 269 17.88 0.02 -10.49
C GLU A 269 19.18 0.50 -9.81
N GLU A 270 19.10 1.55 -8.97
CA GLU A 270 20.23 2.24 -8.35
C GLU A 270 20.36 1.87 -6.86
N LYS A 271 20.74 0.62 -6.55
CA LYS A 271 20.77 0.08 -5.17
C LYS A 271 21.51 0.97 -4.18
N GLU A 272 22.68 1.49 -4.55
CA GLU A 272 23.50 2.33 -3.68
C GLU A 272 22.83 3.66 -3.29
N ILE A 273 21.94 4.16 -4.15
CA ILE A 273 21.14 5.35 -3.86
C ILE A 273 19.98 4.97 -2.96
N VAL A 274 19.29 3.84 -3.26
CA VAL A 274 18.13 3.36 -2.52
C VAL A 274 18.44 3.18 -1.03
N GLU A 275 19.60 2.61 -0.69
CA GLU A 275 20.03 2.39 0.70
C GLU A 275 20.19 3.68 1.52
N LYS A 276 20.43 4.82 0.87
CA LYS A 276 20.64 6.12 1.54
C LYS A 276 19.36 6.91 1.73
N ILE A 277 18.24 6.45 1.17
CA ILE A 277 16.97 7.13 1.23
C ILE A 277 16.32 6.92 2.59
N ASN A 278 15.93 8.00 3.23
CA ASN A 278 15.27 7.96 4.54
C ASN A 278 13.74 7.81 4.42
N CYS A 279 13.16 8.27 3.31
CA CYS A 279 11.71 8.26 3.11
C CYS A 279 11.37 8.11 1.63
N PHE A 280 10.58 7.11 1.32
CA PHE A 280 9.99 6.90 -0.01
C PHE A 280 8.56 7.43 0.00
N VAL A 281 8.26 8.37 -0.88
CA VAL A 281 6.89 8.83 -1.11
C VAL A 281 6.38 8.19 -2.38
N LEU A 282 5.53 7.19 -2.22
CA LEU A 282 4.95 6.42 -3.30
C LEU A 282 3.65 7.07 -3.77
N LEU A 283 3.67 7.60 -4.99
CA LEU A 283 2.48 8.16 -5.62
C LEU A 283 1.70 7.06 -6.33
N VAL A 284 0.42 6.98 -6.06
CA VAL A 284 -0.48 5.93 -6.57
C VAL A 284 -1.69 6.58 -7.24
N GLU A 285 -2.10 6.10 -8.41
CA GLU A 285 -3.42 6.40 -8.94
C GLU A 285 -4.46 5.48 -8.30
N ALA A 286 -5.59 6.05 -7.87
CA ALA A 286 -6.64 5.32 -7.16
C ALA A 286 -7.57 4.57 -8.13
N ASN A 287 -6.99 3.75 -9.02
CA ASN A 287 -7.67 2.84 -9.93
C ASN A 287 -6.97 1.47 -9.93
N LEU A 288 -7.60 0.44 -10.46
CA LEU A 288 -7.08 -0.93 -10.45
C LEU A 288 -5.70 -1.05 -11.09
N LEU A 289 -5.49 -0.42 -12.25
CA LEU A 289 -4.20 -0.46 -12.96
C LEU A 289 -3.10 0.24 -12.15
N GLY A 290 -3.41 1.39 -11.55
CA GLY A 290 -2.48 2.13 -10.69
C GLY A 290 -2.07 1.32 -9.46
N ILE A 291 -3.02 0.67 -8.80
CA ILE A 291 -2.77 -0.20 -7.65
C ILE A 291 -1.91 -1.39 -8.06
N ASN A 292 -2.24 -2.05 -9.17
CA ASN A 292 -1.48 -3.22 -9.63
C ASN A 292 -0.02 -2.86 -9.95
N LYS A 293 0.21 -1.79 -10.72
CA LYS A 293 1.57 -1.27 -10.98
C LYS A 293 2.32 -0.92 -9.70
N THR A 294 1.61 -0.42 -8.69
CA THR A 294 2.20 -0.05 -7.40
C THR A 294 2.63 -1.28 -6.59
N ARG A 295 1.92 -2.41 -6.69
CA ARG A 295 2.31 -3.66 -6.02
C ARG A 295 3.72 -4.10 -6.44
N TYR A 296 4.05 -4.09 -7.72
CA TYR A 296 5.39 -4.43 -8.20
C TYR A 296 6.48 -3.53 -7.60
N ILE A 297 6.18 -2.22 -7.49
CA ILE A 297 7.13 -1.28 -6.87
C ILE A 297 7.31 -1.59 -5.38
N LEU A 298 6.23 -1.91 -4.66
CA LEU A 298 6.29 -2.28 -3.24
C LEU A 298 7.02 -3.60 -3.01
N GLU A 299 6.77 -4.60 -3.83
CA GLU A 299 7.46 -5.89 -3.79
C GLU A 299 8.96 -5.70 -4.01
N GLU A 300 9.36 -4.91 -4.99
CA GLU A 300 10.77 -4.59 -5.25
C GLU A 300 11.41 -3.88 -4.05
N LEU A 301 10.78 -2.85 -3.49
CA LEU A 301 11.29 -2.13 -2.34
C LEU A 301 11.45 -3.02 -1.11
N ILE A 302 10.45 -3.85 -0.79
CA ILE A 302 10.42 -4.62 0.44
C ILE A 302 11.25 -5.88 0.32
N ASN A 303 11.04 -6.67 -0.74
CA ASN A 303 11.63 -7.99 -0.88
C ASN A 303 13.07 -7.93 -1.39
N ASN A 304 13.34 -7.11 -2.42
CA ASN A 304 14.64 -7.04 -3.07
C ASN A 304 15.56 -6.00 -2.46
N GLN A 305 15.02 -4.81 -2.12
CA GLN A 305 15.79 -3.71 -1.53
C GLN A 305 15.75 -3.71 0.00
N LYS A 306 14.95 -4.57 0.64
CA LYS A 306 14.79 -4.73 2.11
C LYS A 306 14.43 -3.43 2.84
N ILE A 307 13.68 -2.56 2.18
CA ILE A 307 13.23 -1.30 2.76
C ILE A 307 12.13 -1.56 3.79
N GLN A 308 12.24 -0.95 4.96
CA GLN A 308 11.22 -1.06 6.01
C GLN A 308 9.95 -0.34 5.59
N LYS A 309 8.77 -0.94 5.84
CA LYS A 309 7.45 -0.38 5.50
C LYS A 309 7.25 1.02 6.08
N ASP A 310 7.77 1.30 7.28
CA ASP A 310 7.69 2.60 7.95
C ASP A 310 8.38 3.74 7.18
N ASN A 311 9.34 3.41 6.31
CA ASN A 311 10.01 4.37 5.45
C ASN A 311 9.24 4.66 4.15
N ILE A 312 8.11 3.98 3.92
CA ILE A 312 7.28 4.15 2.73
C ILE A 312 6.00 4.90 3.11
N LYS A 313 5.76 6.04 2.47
CA LYS A 313 4.57 6.88 2.64
C LYS A 313 3.76 6.88 1.35
N ILE A 314 2.48 6.57 1.42
CA ILE A 314 1.60 6.50 0.24
C ILE A 314 0.80 7.78 0.09
N VAL A 315 0.76 8.29 -1.14
CA VAL A 315 -0.08 9.41 -1.56
C VAL A 315 -0.91 9.00 -2.77
N PHE A 316 -2.21 9.01 -2.65
CA PHE A 316 -3.10 8.82 -3.80
C PHE A 316 -3.21 10.12 -4.58
N ASN A 317 -2.70 10.12 -5.81
CA ASN A 317 -2.73 11.28 -6.71
C ASN A 317 -3.82 11.12 -7.77
N LYS A 318 -4.27 12.23 -8.34
CA LYS A 318 -5.33 12.30 -9.35
C LYS A 318 -6.66 11.65 -8.91
N HIS A 319 -6.96 11.67 -7.62
CA HIS A 319 -8.18 11.09 -7.08
C HIS A 319 -9.43 11.82 -7.61
N THR A 320 -10.42 11.07 -8.09
CA THR A 320 -11.69 11.58 -8.63
C THR A 320 -12.88 10.94 -7.89
N LYS A 321 -14.08 11.37 -8.23
CA LYS A 321 -15.31 10.73 -7.70
C LYS A 321 -15.49 9.28 -8.17
N THR A 322 -14.90 8.94 -9.32
CA THR A 322 -14.93 7.58 -9.91
C THR A 322 -13.74 6.73 -9.52
N SER A 323 -12.84 7.25 -8.68
CA SER A 323 -11.71 6.48 -8.13
C SER A 323 -12.19 5.45 -7.12
N ILE A 324 -11.36 4.44 -6.87
CA ILE A 324 -11.61 3.46 -5.82
C ILE A 324 -11.84 4.18 -4.48
N ASN A 325 -12.83 3.73 -3.75
CA ASN A 325 -13.23 4.29 -2.47
C ASN A 325 -12.04 4.35 -1.49
N THR A 326 -11.95 5.46 -0.76
CA THR A 326 -10.86 5.68 0.21
C THR A 326 -10.81 4.64 1.34
N PHE A 327 -11.94 4.07 1.72
CA PHE A 327 -12.02 3.00 2.70
C PHE A 327 -11.37 1.71 2.16
N LEU A 328 -11.66 1.35 0.91
CA LEU A 328 -11.04 0.20 0.25
C LEU A 328 -9.53 0.41 0.05
N LEU A 329 -9.11 1.61 -0.38
CA LEU A 329 -7.69 1.95 -0.49
C LEU A 329 -6.95 1.80 0.84
N LYS A 330 -7.55 2.19 1.96
CA LYS A 330 -6.97 1.98 3.30
C LYS A 330 -6.85 0.51 3.65
N LYS A 331 -7.78 -0.33 3.24
CA LYS A 331 -7.69 -1.79 3.43
C LYS A 331 -6.60 -2.41 2.58
N ILE A 332 -6.50 -2.03 1.31
CA ILE A 332 -5.47 -2.54 0.39
C ILE A 332 -4.05 -2.22 0.87
N PHE A 333 -3.86 -1.04 1.44
CA PHE A 333 -2.55 -0.55 1.90
C PHE A 333 -2.46 -0.44 3.44
N ILE A 334 -3.12 -1.36 4.16
CA ILE A 334 -3.25 -1.31 5.63
C ILE A 334 -1.90 -1.31 6.36
N ASP A 335 -0.89 -1.93 5.78
CA ASP A 335 0.46 -2.02 6.34
C ASP A 335 1.30 -0.76 6.11
N PHE A 336 0.78 0.24 5.40
CA PHE A 336 1.52 1.43 4.99
C PHE A 336 0.87 2.70 5.53
N ASP A 337 1.70 3.73 5.71
CA ASP A 337 1.22 5.05 6.12
C ASP A 337 0.67 5.82 4.91
N ILE A 338 -0.66 5.87 4.78
CA ILE A 338 -1.34 6.69 3.80
C ILE A 338 -1.40 8.12 4.29
N ILE A 339 -0.54 8.97 3.74
CA ILE A 339 -0.40 10.36 4.19
C ILE A 339 -1.36 11.33 3.52
N GLY A 340 -2.01 10.94 2.43
CA GLY A 340 -3.07 11.77 1.86
C GLY A 340 -3.57 11.39 0.47
N TYR A 341 -4.57 12.18 0.07
CA TYR A 341 -5.27 12.07 -1.22
C TYR A 341 -5.22 13.43 -1.92
N VAL A 342 -4.77 13.45 -3.17
CA VAL A 342 -4.72 14.64 -4.02
C VAL A 342 -5.78 14.50 -5.11
N HIS A 343 -6.81 15.33 -5.03
CA HIS A 343 -7.88 15.32 -6.02
C HIS A 343 -7.41 15.87 -7.37
N TYR A 344 -7.86 15.18 -8.44
CA TYR A 344 -7.67 15.65 -9.80
C TYR A 344 -8.32 17.04 -9.98
N ASP A 345 -7.62 17.94 -10.65
CA ASP A 345 -8.15 19.25 -11.04
C ASP A 345 -8.07 19.36 -12.57
N LYS A 346 -9.22 19.58 -13.22
CA LYS A 346 -9.31 19.70 -14.68
C LYS A 346 -8.44 20.81 -15.26
N TYR A 347 -8.16 21.83 -14.46
CA TYR A 347 -7.30 22.95 -14.87
C TYR A 347 -5.81 22.66 -14.68
N TYR A 348 -5.45 21.50 -14.18
CA TYR A 348 -4.07 21.16 -13.84
C TYR A 348 -3.15 21.22 -15.07
N ASN A 349 -3.53 20.56 -16.17
CA ASN A 349 -2.76 20.58 -17.40
C ASN A 349 -2.66 21.99 -18.00
N PHE A 350 -3.75 22.77 -17.97
CA PHE A 350 -3.74 24.14 -18.42
C PHE A 350 -2.76 25.01 -17.61
N LEU A 351 -2.76 24.89 -16.29
CA LEU A 351 -1.89 25.68 -15.42
C LEU A 351 -0.41 25.27 -15.54
N ILE A 352 -0.12 23.98 -15.75
CA ILE A 352 1.25 23.52 -16.02
C ILE A 352 1.76 24.15 -17.32
N ASN A 353 0.96 24.07 -18.39
CA ASN A 353 1.38 24.48 -19.70
C ASN A 353 1.49 26.02 -19.85
N ASN A 354 0.69 26.79 -19.10
CA ASN A 354 0.58 28.23 -19.29
C ASN A 354 1.13 29.06 -18.11
N ASN A 355 0.98 28.59 -16.87
CA ASN A 355 1.41 29.39 -15.72
C ASN A 355 1.64 28.56 -14.44
N PHE A 356 2.85 28.03 -14.29
CA PHE A 356 3.22 27.25 -13.13
C PHE A 356 3.16 28.05 -11.80
N LYS A 357 3.34 29.37 -11.83
CA LYS A 357 3.21 30.22 -10.62
C LYS A 357 1.77 30.20 -10.07
N LEU A 358 0.78 30.27 -10.94
CA LEU A 358 -0.64 30.19 -10.54
C LEU A 358 -0.99 28.78 -10.04
N LEU A 359 -0.43 27.74 -10.67
CA LEU A 359 -0.56 26.37 -10.21
C LEU A 359 -0.10 26.22 -8.77
N ILE A 360 1.10 26.70 -8.45
CA ILE A 360 1.65 26.67 -7.09
C ILE A 360 0.69 27.31 -6.09
N LYS A 361 0.20 28.51 -6.38
CA LYS A 361 -0.71 29.24 -5.49
C LYS A 361 -2.02 28.48 -5.23
N LYS A 362 -2.59 27.89 -6.28
CA LYS A 362 -3.87 27.15 -6.20
C LYS A 362 -3.75 25.79 -5.51
N ILE A 363 -2.64 25.07 -5.73
CA ILE A 363 -2.47 23.69 -5.28
C ILE A 363 -1.78 23.61 -3.92
N ASN A 364 -1.00 24.62 -3.54
CA ASN A 364 -0.18 24.59 -2.32
C ASN A 364 -0.99 24.20 -1.06
N ASN A 365 -2.22 24.66 -0.95
CA ASN A 365 -3.10 24.33 0.18
C ASN A 365 -3.52 22.84 0.20
N LYS A 366 -3.69 22.22 -0.99
CA LYS A 366 -4.06 20.81 -1.10
C LYS A 366 -2.92 19.90 -0.66
N TYR A 367 -1.68 20.26 -0.99
CA TYR A 367 -0.47 19.48 -0.67
C TYR A 367 0.10 19.77 0.72
N SER A 368 -0.15 20.94 1.30
CA SER A 368 0.47 21.35 2.57
C SER A 368 0.22 20.39 3.73
N LYS A 369 -0.99 19.80 3.81
CA LYS A 369 -1.34 18.80 4.84
C LYS A 369 -0.56 17.50 4.67
N ILE A 370 -0.40 17.04 3.42
CA ILE A 370 0.34 15.83 3.07
C ILE A 370 1.82 16.01 3.39
N ILE A 371 2.37 17.14 2.97
CA ILE A 371 3.79 17.46 3.13
C ILE A 371 4.20 17.59 4.60
N LYS A 372 3.31 18.04 5.49
CA LYS A 372 3.55 18.07 6.94
C LYS A 372 3.80 16.67 7.53
N LYS A 373 3.27 15.62 6.91
CA LYS A 373 3.46 14.23 7.35
C LYS A 373 4.75 13.59 6.83
N ILE A 374 5.41 14.24 5.85
CA ILE A 374 6.71 13.78 5.31
C ILE A 374 7.87 14.36 6.14
N LYS A 375 7.66 15.51 6.79
CA LYS A 375 8.64 16.18 7.67
C LYS A 375 8.92 15.39 8.93
#